data_ae3af03eaa513e0b15b003cec21a21e8
#
_entry.id   ae3af03eaa513e0b15b003cec21a21e8
#
_cell.length_a   1.000
_cell.length_b   1.000
_cell.length_c   1.000
_cell.angle_alpha   90.00
_cell.angle_beta   90.00
_cell.angle_gamma   90.00
#
_symmetry.space_group_name_H-M   'P 1'
#
loop_
_entity.id
_entity.type
_entity.pdbx_description
1 polymer ?
#
loop_
_entity_poly.entity_id
_entity_poly.type
_entity_poly.pdbx_seq_one_letter_code
_entity_poly.pdbx_strand_id
1 'polypeptide(L)'
;MEQMMITETKNIKYTEKEISQDIDYFIESVEQVCPFPYMNSDSNSIQRLAMDLKKKGDRLGNELYLDFMRLSAAFNVGHIYTFPPEEMLDEAIKNGDRFFPLFVKKNSEKWEIMGIIDSALPENYIGNEVLKINGKEMSEIIESIQPLLANDGNSEEMIGASLPFLMWAVNMNHPYVVEIKNSKTGSIEVVQLQGTNDLDKYRTQKPRDTQQKLEDFISFQLLDKNIGLIDAKSFGFIQNKSITKAFEKELETYFAELKEKGVSNLIIDLRENGGGSSYPAEAILQKIAHKPYQQTGGSTMRVSVQFREFLDGLPWAIRMIAKKGSMKDYDLYPIGTNIKEESQPVLPKKVKNSFSGQVYVLIGPNTH
;
A
#
# COMPACT_ATOMS: atom_id res chain seq x y z
N MET A 1 14.19 -21.75 -29.17
CA MET A 1 14.83 -20.53 -29.70
C MET A 1 14.10 -19.30 -29.14
N GLU A 2 13.74 -19.36 -27.83
CA GLU A 2 12.95 -18.31 -27.11
C GLU A 2 13.62 -17.90 -25.78
N GLN A 3 14.91 -18.21 -25.61
CA GLN A 3 15.65 -17.94 -24.37
C GLN A 3 16.71 -16.83 -24.49
N MET A 4 16.60 -15.96 -25.49
CA MET A 4 17.60 -14.90 -25.75
C MET A 4 17.04 -13.48 -25.85
N MET A 5 16.02 -13.13 -25.06
CA MET A 5 15.53 -11.73 -24.99
C MET A 5 15.19 -11.26 -23.55
N ILE A 6 15.96 -11.68 -22.57
CA ILE A 6 15.95 -11.02 -21.26
C ILE A 6 17.33 -10.38 -21.11
N THR A 7 17.55 -9.27 -21.78
CA THR A 7 18.78 -8.52 -21.72
C THR A 7 18.52 -7.13 -21.12
N GLU A 8 19.04 -6.95 -19.88
CA GLU A 8 19.55 -5.66 -19.38
C GLU A 8 18.60 -4.46 -19.43
N THR A 9 17.39 -4.55 -18.83
CA THR A 9 16.44 -3.43 -18.80
C THR A 9 16.99 -2.17 -18.14
N LYS A 10 17.88 -2.27 -17.16
CA LYS A 10 18.53 -1.14 -16.50
C LYS A 10 19.48 -0.40 -17.43
N ASN A 11 20.16 -1.13 -18.33
CA ASN A 11 21.16 -0.60 -19.26
C ASN A 11 20.59 -0.32 -20.67
N ILE A 12 19.32 -0.63 -20.93
CA ILE A 12 18.68 -0.27 -22.18
C ILE A 12 18.60 1.26 -22.23
N LYS A 13 19.13 1.81 -23.32
CA LYS A 13 19.04 3.25 -23.60
C LYS A 13 17.81 3.50 -24.45
N TYR A 14 16.91 4.32 -23.92
CA TYR A 14 15.73 4.79 -24.61
C TYR A 14 15.99 6.16 -25.24
N THR A 15 15.54 6.37 -26.46
CA THR A 15 15.68 7.63 -27.16
C THR A 15 14.68 8.66 -26.66
N GLU A 16 14.99 9.95 -26.79
CA GLU A 16 14.08 11.06 -26.48
C GLU A 16 12.72 10.88 -27.12
N LYS A 17 12.66 10.37 -28.37
CA LYS A 17 11.42 10.14 -29.10
C LYS A 17 10.56 9.05 -28.43
N GLU A 18 11.15 7.91 -28.08
CA GLU A 18 10.46 6.80 -27.39
C GLU A 18 9.93 7.28 -26.03
N ILE A 19 10.78 7.95 -25.25
CA ILE A 19 10.42 8.49 -23.93
C ILE A 19 9.27 9.49 -24.06
N SER A 20 9.32 10.37 -25.06
CA SER A 20 8.24 11.33 -25.29
C SER A 20 6.91 10.64 -25.60
N GLN A 21 6.93 9.59 -26.41
CA GLN A 21 5.75 8.80 -26.74
C GLN A 21 5.19 8.08 -25.51
N ASP A 22 6.07 7.48 -24.69
CA ASP A 22 5.67 6.76 -23.48
C ASP A 22 5.08 7.70 -22.43
N ILE A 23 5.66 8.89 -22.24
CA ILE A 23 5.12 9.92 -21.33
C ILE A 23 3.72 10.36 -21.78
N ASP A 24 3.54 10.63 -23.09
CA ASP A 24 2.23 11.00 -23.62
C ASP A 24 1.22 9.88 -23.43
N TYR A 25 1.59 8.64 -23.76
CA TYR A 25 0.74 7.47 -23.58
C TYR A 25 0.35 7.24 -22.13
N PHE A 26 1.29 7.45 -21.19
CA PHE A 26 1.01 7.32 -19.75
C PHE A 26 -0.06 8.33 -19.29
N ILE A 27 0.12 9.61 -19.62
CA ILE A 27 -0.83 10.66 -19.23
C ILE A 27 -2.21 10.39 -19.86
N GLU A 28 -2.23 10.11 -21.17
CA GLU A 28 -3.45 9.80 -21.89
C GLU A 28 -4.17 8.59 -21.30
N SER A 29 -3.42 7.54 -20.92
CA SER A 29 -3.98 6.35 -20.29
C SER A 29 -4.61 6.66 -18.94
N VAL A 30 -3.95 7.47 -18.09
CA VAL A 30 -4.52 7.89 -16.80
C VAL A 30 -5.79 8.71 -17.03
N GLU A 31 -5.80 9.64 -17.97
CA GLU A 31 -6.98 10.46 -18.31
C GLU A 31 -8.14 9.62 -18.88
N GLN A 32 -7.83 8.56 -19.62
CA GLN A 32 -8.85 7.67 -20.21
C GLN A 32 -9.43 6.69 -19.21
N VAL A 33 -8.65 6.25 -18.22
CA VAL A 33 -9.07 5.23 -17.24
C VAL A 33 -9.63 5.86 -15.96
N CYS A 34 -8.99 6.90 -15.44
CA CYS A 34 -9.40 7.53 -14.19
C CYS A 34 -10.56 8.51 -14.43
N PRO A 35 -11.69 8.38 -13.69
CA PRO A 35 -12.81 9.33 -13.82
C PRO A 35 -12.44 10.77 -13.44
N PHE A 36 -11.53 10.92 -12.46
CA PHE A 36 -11.12 12.21 -11.88
C PHE A 36 -9.59 12.26 -11.69
N PRO A 37 -8.79 12.24 -12.78
CA PRO A 37 -7.34 12.11 -12.69
C PRO A 37 -6.67 13.28 -11.98
N TYR A 38 -7.30 14.44 -11.97
CA TYR A 38 -6.76 15.68 -11.38
C TYR A 38 -7.48 16.11 -10.10
N MET A 39 -8.11 15.16 -9.39
CA MET A 39 -8.90 15.47 -8.18
C MET A 39 -8.04 16.13 -7.07
N ASN A 40 -6.78 15.69 -6.96
CA ASN A 40 -5.84 16.15 -5.93
C ASN A 40 -4.63 16.89 -6.50
N SER A 41 -4.65 17.26 -7.79
CA SER A 41 -3.52 17.86 -8.48
C SER A 41 -3.95 18.88 -9.54
N ASP A 42 -3.00 19.68 -10.02
CA ASP A 42 -3.22 20.61 -11.13
C ASP A 42 -2.72 20.02 -12.44
N SER A 43 -3.61 19.89 -13.42
CA SER A 43 -3.28 19.34 -14.75
C SER A 43 -2.14 20.10 -15.44
N ASN A 44 -2.10 21.45 -15.31
CA ASN A 44 -1.03 22.25 -15.88
C ASN A 44 0.33 21.95 -15.27
N SER A 45 0.38 21.63 -13.97
CA SER A 45 1.60 21.24 -13.29
C SER A 45 2.11 19.89 -13.76
N ILE A 46 1.22 18.93 -13.98
CA ILE A 46 1.57 17.62 -14.56
C ILE A 46 2.07 17.77 -16.00
N GLN A 47 1.40 18.60 -16.82
CA GLN A 47 1.85 18.85 -18.18
C GLN A 47 3.22 19.55 -18.23
N ARG A 48 3.49 20.50 -17.32
CA ARG A 48 4.82 21.11 -17.20
C ARG A 48 5.87 20.09 -16.84
N LEU A 49 5.61 19.26 -15.82
CA LEU A 49 6.51 18.16 -15.43
C LEU A 49 6.79 17.23 -16.63
N ALA A 50 5.75 16.81 -17.34
CA ALA A 50 5.90 15.96 -18.52
C ALA A 50 6.81 16.60 -19.59
N MET A 51 6.60 17.89 -19.90
CA MET A 51 7.45 18.63 -20.82
C MET A 51 8.91 18.70 -20.36
N ASP A 52 9.15 18.92 -19.06
CA ASP A 52 10.50 18.97 -18.51
C ASP A 52 11.18 17.59 -18.51
N LEU A 53 10.40 16.52 -18.26
CA LEU A 53 10.90 15.16 -18.37
C LEU A 53 11.29 14.81 -19.82
N LYS A 54 10.48 15.19 -20.82
CA LYS A 54 10.78 14.97 -22.24
C LYS A 54 12.08 15.67 -22.68
N LYS A 55 12.33 16.90 -22.22
CA LYS A 55 13.52 17.68 -22.57
C LYS A 55 14.84 17.10 -22.07
N LYS A 56 14.83 16.12 -21.17
CA LYS A 56 16.05 15.50 -20.64
C LYS A 56 16.83 14.68 -21.67
N GLY A 57 16.23 14.37 -22.83
CA GLY A 57 16.86 13.57 -23.88
C GLY A 57 16.87 12.07 -23.58
N ASP A 58 17.79 11.35 -24.23
CA ASP A 58 17.97 9.90 -24.08
C ASP A 58 18.33 9.50 -22.65
N ARG A 59 17.77 8.39 -22.15
CA ARG A 59 17.99 7.92 -20.77
C ARG A 59 18.10 6.41 -20.69
N LEU A 60 18.72 5.95 -19.59
CA LEU A 60 18.73 4.54 -19.20
C LEU A 60 17.41 4.14 -18.54
N GLY A 61 17.10 2.84 -18.54
CA GLY A 61 15.83 2.33 -18.03
C GLY A 61 15.56 2.70 -16.56
N ASN A 62 16.58 2.70 -15.70
CA ASN A 62 16.43 3.12 -14.31
C ASN A 62 16.10 4.62 -14.14
N GLU A 63 16.70 5.49 -14.98
CA GLU A 63 16.41 6.93 -14.98
C GLU A 63 14.99 7.19 -15.48
N LEU A 64 14.57 6.47 -16.53
CA LEU A 64 13.21 6.54 -17.06
C LEU A 64 12.20 6.06 -16.03
N TYR A 65 12.50 4.98 -15.30
CA TYR A 65 11.65 4.50 -14.22
C TYR A 65 11.43 5.58 -13.14
N LEU A 66 12.48 6.28 -12.70
CA LEU A 66 12.37 7.39 -11.75
C LEU A 66 11.49 8.54 -12.28
N ASP A 67 11.58 8.81 -13.57
CA ASP A 67 10.74 9.83 -14.19
C ASP A 67 9.25 9.43 -14.19
N PHE A 68 8.93 8.16 -14.46
CA PHE A 68 7.57 7.66 -14.34
C PHE A 68 7.07 7.61 -12.89
N MET A 69 7.93 7.33 -11.92
CA MET A 69 7.57 7.45 -10.50
C MET A 69 7.19 8.90 -10.16
N ARG A 70 7.99 9.88 -10.58
CA ARG A 70 7.67 11.31 -10.38
C ARG A 70 6.37 11.70 -11.05
N LEU A 71 6.16 11.23 -12.27
CA LEU A 71 4.97 11.56 -13.04
C LEU A 71 3.71 10.95 -12.41
N SER A 72 3.75 9.69 -11.97
CA SER A 72 2.64 9.04 -11.27
C SER A 72 2.36 9.71 -9.93
N ALA A 73 3.40 10.03 -9.15
CA ALA A 73 3.27 10.72 -7.87
C ALA A 73 2.63 12.12 -8.02
N ALA A 74 2.90 12.81 -9.13
CA ALA A 74 2.37 14.16 -9.38
C ALA A 74 0.83 14.21 -9.50
N PHE A 75 0.16 13.10 -9.81
CA PHE A 75 -1.30 13.01 -9.76
C PHE A 75 -1.85 13.09 -8.34
N ASN A 76 -1.03 12.82 -7.34
CA ASN A 76 -1.39 12.86 -5.92
C ASN A 76 -2.61 11.99 -5.59
N VAL A 77 -2.64 10.80 -6.15
CA VAL A 77 -3.64 9.74 -5.92
C VAL A 77 -2.90 8.47 -5.55
N GLY A 78 -3.10 7.95 -4.35
CA GLY A 78 -2.35 6.82 -3.80
C GLY A 78 -2.44 5.53 -4.60
N HIS A 79 -3.44 5.42 -5.48
CA HIS A 79 -3.60 4.28 -6.38
C HIS A 79 -3.05 4.51 -7.81
N ILE A 80 -2.43 5.67 -8.08
CA ILE A 80 -1.68 5.94 -9.32
C ILE A 80 -0.19 5.91 -8.97
N TYR A 81 0.46 4.78 -9.14
CA TYR A 81 1.87 4.59 -8.81
C TYR A 81 2.57 3.72 -9.85
N THR A 82 3.88 3.88 -9.93
CA THR A 82 4.76 3.09 -10.81
C THR A 82 5.67 2.21 -9.94
N PHE A 83 5.71 0.92 -10.24
CA PHE A 83 6.69 -0.02 -9.66
C PHE A 83 7.77 -0.38 -10.69
N PRO A 84 9.00 -0.71 -10.24
CA PRO A 84 9.99 -1.26 -11.13
C PRO A 84 9.50 -2.60 -11.70
N PRO A 85 9.72 -2.85 -12.99
CA PRO A 85 9.49 -4.18 -13.56
C PRO A 85 10.24 -5.24 -12.77
N GLU A 86 9.65 -6.42 -12.59
CA GLU A 86 10.28 -7.53 -11.85
C GLU A 86 11.60 -7.94 -12.46
N GLU A 87 11.68 -7.95 -13.79
CA GLU A 87 12.87 -8.24 -14.56
C GLU A 87 14.01 -7.25 -14.25
N MET A 88 13.70 -5.97 -14.06
CA MET A 88 14.69 -4.94 -13.68
C MET A 88 15.27 -5.20 -12.29
N LEU A 89 14.45 -5.62 -11.34
CA LEU A 89 14.89 -5.97 -9.99
C LEU A 89 15.73 -7.24 -9.98
N ASP A 90 15.31 -8.27 -10.72
CA ASP A 90 16.05 -9.52 -10.85
C ASP A 90 17.42 -9.32 -11.49
N GLU A 91 17.49 -8.46 -12.49
CA GLU A 91 18.74 -8.09 -13.14
C GLU A 91 19.67 -7.32 -12.20
N ALA A 92 19.12 -6.34 -11.47
CA ALA A 92 19.86 -5.58 -10.47
C ALA A 92 20.51 -6.52 -9.43
N ILE A 93 19.77 -7.53 -8.95
CA ILE A 93 20.27 -8.54 -8.01
C ILE A 93 21.37 -9.40 -8.64
N LYS A 94 21.19 -9.86 -9.90
CA LYS A 94 22.19 -10.63 -10.63
C LYS A 94 23.48 -9.84 -10.84
N ASN A 95 23.36 -8.51 -11.03
CA ASN A 95 24.50 -7.60 -11.18
C ASN A 95 25.16 -7.20 -9.85
N GLY A 96 24.68 -7.75 -8.73
CA GLY A 96 25.28 -7.55 -7.42
C GLY A 96 24.64 -6.44 -6.58
N ASP A 97 23.58 -5.79 -7.07
CA ASP A 97 22.85 -4.80 -6.28
C ASP A 97 22.25 -5.44 -5.02
N ARG A 98 22.19 -4.65 -3.95
CA ARG A 98 21.60 -5.03 -2.66
C ARG A 98 20.71 -3.91 -2.17
N PHE A 99 19.58 -4.29 -1.60
CA PHE A 99 18.58 -3.36 -1.06
C PHE A 99 18.83 -3.09 0.41
N PHE A 100 18.38 -1.94 0.89
CA PHE A 100 18.50 -1.55 2.29
C PHE A 100 17.78 -2.58 3.18
N PRO A 101 18.42 -3.15 4.20
CA PRO A 101 17.94 -4.36 4.86
C PRO A 101 17.07 -4.10 6.09
N LEU A 102 16.58 -2.87 6.29
CA LEU A 102 15.74 -2.51 7.43
C LEU A 102 14.39 -1.98 6.96
N PHE A 103 13.33 -2.36 7.67
CA PHE A 103 12.06 -1.64 7.66
C PHE A 103 12.10 -0.56 8.73
N VAL A 104 11.84 0.67 8.33
CA VAL A 104 11.75 1.80 9.25
C VAL A 104 10.36 2.41 9.17
N LYS A 105 9.90 2.98 10.29
CA LYS A 105 8.63 3.70 10.36
C LYS A 105 8.85 5.02 11.07
N LYS A 106 8.19 6.08 10.61
CA LYS A 106 8.17 7.34 11.33
C LYS A 106 7.23 7.20 12.54
N ASN A 107 7.76 7.45 13.72
CA ASN A 107 7.02 7.52 14.99
C ASN A 107 7.27 8.88 15.61
N SER A 108 6.25 9.76 15.55
CA SER A 108 6.42 11.19 15.82
C SER A 108 7.50 11.81 14.92
N GLU A 109 8.59 12.30 15.49
CA GLU A 109 9.71 12.90 14.75
C GLU A 109 10.89 11.93 14.50
N LYS A 110 10.73 10.64 14.84
CA LYS A 110 11.82 9.65 14.80
C LYS A 110 11.55 8.56 13.76
N TRP A 111 12.61 8.07 13.14
CA TRP A 111 12.56 6.91 12.26
C TRP A 111 13.02 5.67 13.00
N GLU A 112 12.06 4.82 13.40
CA GLU A 112 12.30 3.63 14.21
C GLU A 112 12.40 2.37 13.34
N ILE A 113 13.32 1.48 13.70
CA ILE A 113 13.47 0.16 13.06
C ILE A 113 12.30 -0.72 13.49
N MET A 114 11.46 -1.12 12.55
CA MET A 114 10.31 -1.99 12.78
C MET A 114 10.57 -3.44 12.39
N GLY A 115 11.57 -3.69 11.56
CA GLY A 115 11.93 -5.03 11.11
C GLY A 115 13.31 -5.07 10.47
N ILE A 116 13.89 -6.26 10.48
CA ILE A 116 15.21 -6.55 9.95
C ILE A 116 15.04 -7.65 8.90
N ILE A 117 15.49 -7.39 7.68
CA ILE A 117 15.39 -8.33 6.57
C ILE A 117 16.67 -9.19 6.52
N ASP A 118 17.81 -8.58 6.82
CA ASP A 118 19.09 -9.27 6.84
C ASP A 118 19.30 -9.98 8.19
N SER A 119 19.46 -11.29 8.14
CA SER A 119 19.74 -12.12 9.33
C SER A 119 21.09 -11.83 10.01
N ALA A 120 21.93 -10.98 9.39
CA ALA A 120 23.21 -10.56 9.97
C ALA A 120 23.05 -9.55 11.13
N LEU A 121 21.86 -8.92 11.26
CA LEU A 121 21.57 -8.02 12.38
C LEU A 121 20.74 -8.71 13.46
N PRO A 122 21.13 -8.55 14.73
CA PRO A 122 20.33 -9.06 15.84
C PRO A 122 19.00 -8.32 15.99
N GLU A 123 17.95 -9.02 16.42
CA GLU A 123 16.60 -8.46 16.64
C GLU A 123 16.55 -7.34 17.71
N ASN A 124 17.58 -7.20 18.56
CA ASN A 124 17.65 -6.13 19.54
C ASN A 124 17.79 -4.73 18.95
N TYR A 125 17.98 -4.60 17.63
CA TYR A 125 17.93 -3.31 16.95
C TYR A 125 16.48 -2.82 16.70
N ILE A 126 15.48 -3.69 16.76
CA ILE A 126 14.08 -3.30 16.63
C ILE A 126 13.69 -2.29 17.73
N GLY A 127 13.04 -1.20 17.34
CA GLY A 127 12.67 -0.10 18.23
C GLY A 127 13.76 0.96 18.45
N ASN A 128 14.94 0.81 17.83
CA ASN A 128 15.97 1.83 17.82
C ASN A 128 15.75 2.85 16.70
N GLU A 129 16.26 4.06 16.88
CA GLU A 129 16.10 5.17 15.95
C GLU A 129 17.24 5.17 14.91
N VAL A 130 16.90 5.26 13.64
CA VAL A 130 17.84 5.49 12.54
C VAL A 130 18.05 7.00 12.39
N LEU A 131 19.29 7.46 12.56
CA LEU A 131 19.64 8.87 12.44
C LEU A 131 20.14 9.21 11.03
N LYS A 132 21.09 8.41 10.53
CA LYS A 132 21.74 8.65 9.23
C LYS A 132 21.94 7.34 8.47
N ILE A 133 21.97 7.47 7.14
CA ILE A 133 22.37 6.40 6.22
C ILE A 133 23.37 6.99 5.23
N ASN A 134 24.56 6.38 5.13
CA ASN A 134 25.66 6.84 4.28
C ASN A 134 26.01 8.34 4.50
N GLY A 135 25.98 8.78 5.76
CA GLY A 135 26.29 10.14 6.18
C GLY A 135 25.19 11.17 5.94
N LYS A 136 24.06 10.80 5.30
CA LYS A 136 22.91 11.68 5.12
C LYS A 136 21.92 11.52 6.25
N GLU A 137 21.38 12.63 6.76
CA GLU A 137 20.28 12.61 7.73
C GLU A 137 19.03 11.95 7.12
N MET A 138 18.22 11.31 7.94
CA MET A 138 16.96 10.69 7.46
C MET A 138 16.03 11.71 6.78
N SER A 139 15.97 12.97 7.28
CA SER A 139 15.20 14.04 6.63
C SER A 139 15.67 14.34 5.21
N GLU A 140 16.97 14.40 4.95
CA GLU A 140 17.53 14.64 3.61
C GLU A 140 17.19 13.47 2.66
N ILE A 141 17.24 12.23 3.17
CA ILE A 141 16.86 11.04 2.40
C ILE A 141 15.37 11.12 2.04
N ILE A 142 14.53 11.41 3.01
CA ILE A 142 13.08 11.50 2.82
C ILE A 142 12.72 12.60 1.81
N GLU A 143 13.29 13.78 1.93
CA GLU A 143 13.10 14.87 0.96
C GLU A 143 13.46 14.45 -0.47
N SER A 144 14.47 13.61 -0.65
CA SER A 144 14.92 13.14 -1.97
C SER A 144 13.98 12.10 -2.60
N ILE A 145 13.29 11.29 -1.78
CA ILE A 145 12.44 10.19 -2.25
C ILE A 145 10.93 10.50 -2.20
N GLN A 146 10.52 11.46 -1.38
CA GLN A 146 9.11 11.85 -1.25
C GLN A 146 8.45 12.21 -2.59
N PRO A 147 9.10 12.93 -3.52
CA PRO A 147 8.52 13.23 -4.84
C PRO A 147 8.30 12.01 -5.74
N LEU A 148 8.77 10.83 -5.34
CA LEU A 148 8.60 9.58 -6.09
C LEU A 148 7.38 8.77 -5.63
N LEU A 149 6.72 9.19 -4.55
CA LEU A 149 5.61 8.47 -3.94
C LEU A 149 4.27 9.14 -4.24
N ALA A 150 3.36 8.37 -4.81
CA ALA A 150 1.97 8.76 -4.90
C ALA A 150 1.34 8.82 -3.49
N ASN A 151 0.47 9.80 -3.26
CA ASN A 151 0.03 10.17 -1.94
C ASN A 151 -1.43 10.62 -1.94
N ASP A 152 -2.23 10.09 -1.00
CA ASP A 152 -3.60 10.56 -0.73
C ASP A 152 -3.65 11.53 0.47
N GLY A 153 -2.56 12.27 0.74
CA GLY A 153 -2.51 13.32 1.76
C GLY A 153 -1.53 13.11 2.91
N ASN A 154 -1.01 11.91 3.18
CA ASN A 154 -0.01 11.70 4.23
C ASN A 154 0.96 10.57 3.91
N SER A 155 2.05 10.91 3.20
CA SER A 155 2.97 9.95 2.61
C SER A 155 4.16 9.52 3.47
N GLU A 156 4.51 10.27 4.51
CA GLU A 156 5.74 9.99 5.25
C GLU A 156 5.72 8.61 5.92
N GLU A 157 4.56 8.14 6.37
CA GLU A 157 4.44 6.81 6.97
C GLU A 157 4.49 5.67 5.94
N MET A 158 4.04 5.92 4.71
CA MET A 158 4.14 4.94 3.62
C MET A 158 5.56 4.78 3.09
N ILE A 159 6.43 5.78 3.32
CA ILE A 159 7.83 5.75 2.88
C ILE A 159 8.57 4.55 3.48
N GLY A 160 8.29 4.21 4.73
CA GLY A 160 9.05 3.19 5.46
C GLY A 160 9.08 1.82 4.79
N ALA A 161 7.94 1.36 4.28
CA ALA A 161 7.85 0.08 3.56
C ALA A 161 8.50 0.12 2.18
N SER A 162 8.49 1.29 1.53
CA SER A 162 9.05 1.49 0.18
C SER A 162 10.51 1.94 0.21
N LEU A 163 11.03 2.36 1.37
CA LEU A 163 12.37 2.93 1.51
C LEU A 163 13.48 2.10 0.84
N PRO A 164 13.53 0.75 0.98
CA PRO A 164 14.58 -0.04 0.36
C PRO A 164 14.63 0.09 -1.17
N PHE A 165 13.45 0.11 -1.81
CA PHE A 165 13.34 0.26 -3.27
C PHE A 165 13.63 1.70 -3.70
N LEU A 166 13.15 2.68 -2.94
CA LEU A 166 13.35 4.10 -3.24
C LEU A 166 14.83 4.49 -3.11
N MET A 167 15.53 3.98 -2.08
CA MET A 167 16.97 4.20 -1.93
C MET A 167 17.75 3.61 -3.10
N TRP A 168 17.42 2.37 -3.50
CA TRP A 168 18.00 1.75 -4.69
C TRP A 168 17.74 2.57 -5.95
N ALA A 169 16.49 3.04 -6.14
CA ALA A 169 16.10 3.83 -7.30
C ALA A 169 16.86 5.14 -7.40
N VAL A 170 17.18 5.81 -6.27
CA VAL A 170 17.99 7.04 -6.24
C VAL A 170 19.49 6.78 -6.11
N ASN A 171 19.95 5.55 -6.46
CA ASN A 171 21.35 5.13 -6.43
C ASN A 171 22.04 5.23 -5.05
N MET A 172 21.28 5.09 -3.96
CA MET A 172 21.85 4.87 -2.63
C MET A 172 22.17 3.38 -2.47
N ASN A 173 23.42 3.02 -2.79
CA ASN A 173 23.86 1.64 -2.88
C ASN A 173 24.53 1.13 -1.60
N HIS A 174 24.59 -0.21 -1.47
CA HIS A 174 25.38 -0.90 -0.44
C HIS A 174 26.91 -0.69 -0.63
N PRO A 175 27.71 -0.83 0.42
CA PRO A 175 27.32 -1.05 1.80
C PRO A 175 26.63 0.19 2.40
N TYR A 176 25.67 -0.06 3.30
CA TYR A 176 24.97 1.00 3.99
C TYR A 176 25.65 1.24 5.34
N VAL A 177 26.17 2.44 5.56
CA VAL A 177 26.70 2.88 6.86
C VAL A 177 25.57 3.58 7.60
N VAL A 178 25.07 2.96 8.67
CA VAL A 178 23.87 3.40 9.39
C VAL A 178 24.24 3.86 10.80
N GLU A 179 23.89 5.11 11.14
CA GLU A 179 23.96 5.61 12.52
C GLU A 179 22.66 5.30 13.23
N ILE A 180 22.73 4.50 14.29
CA ILE A 180 21.57 4.02 15.05
C ILE A 180 21.70 4.49 16.49
N LYS A 181 20.62 5.10 17.01
CA LYS A 181 20.50 5.49 18.40
C LYS A 181 19.67 4.49 19.16
N ASN A 182 20.27 3.89 20.19
CA ASN A 182 19.59 2.97 21.06
C ASN A 182 18.47 3.66 21.86
N SER A 183 17.25 3.18 21.73
CA SER A 183 16.06 3.80 22.35
C SER A 183 16.06 3.75 23.89
N LYS A 184 16.79 2.79 24.49
CA LYS A 184 16.85 2.61 25.95
C LYS A 184 18.00 3.37 26.59
N THR A 185 19.17 3.33 25.97
CA THR A 185 20.40 3.90 26.54
C THR A 185 20.74 5.29 26.00
N GLY A 186 20.20 5.65 24.84
CA GLY A 186 20.55 6.88 24.13
C GLY A 186 21.92 6.84 23.43
N SER A 187 22.67 5.73 23.55
CA SER A 187 23.96 5.57 22.88
C SER A 187 23.78 5.50 21.35
N ILE A 188 24.72 6.10 20.63
CA ILE A 188 24.76 6.06 19.17
C ILE A 188 25.87 5.09 18.77
N GLU A 189 25.54 4.21 17.82
CA GLU A 189 26.50 3.32 17.19
C GLU A 189 26.43 3.43 15.66
N VAL A 190 27.51 3.09 15.01
CA VAL A 190 27.61 3.06 13.55
C VAL A 190 27.77 1.61 13.12
N VAL A 191 26.82 1.13 12.32
CA VAL A 191 26.84 -0.24 11.79
C VAL A 191 26.96 -0.21 10.28
N GLN A 192 27.71 -1.16 9.72
CA GLN A 192 27.82 -1.34 8.28
C GLN A 192 26.98 -2.55 7.85
N LEU A 193 25.99 -2.32 7.00
CA LEU A 193 25.08 -3.32 6.47
C LEU A 193 25.41 -3.59 5.01
N GLN A 194 25.51 -4.87 4.64
CA GLN A 194 25.80 -5.26 3.25
C GLN A 194 24.57 -5.22 2.35
N GLY A 195 23.40 -5.01 2.94
CA GLY A 195 22.13 -5.07 2.21
C GLY A 195 21.67 -6.49 1.92
N THR A 196 20.49 -6.62 1.33
CA THR A 196 19.86 -7.90 1.04
C THR A 196 19.45 -8.01 -0.42
N ASN A 197 19.42 -9.24 -0.94
CA ASN A 197 18.83 -9.60 -2.23
C ASN A 197 17.53 -10.41 -2.06
N ASP A 198 17.05 -10.59 -0.84
CA ASP A 198 15.80 -11.32 -0.55
C ASP A 198 14.59 -10.39 -0.67
N LEU A 199 14.14 -10.15 -1.91
CA LEU A 199 12.99 -9.30 -2.19
C LEU A 199 11.67 -9.91 -1.71
N ASP A 200 11.59 -11.22 -1.54
CA ASP A 200 10.38 -11.87 -1.04
C ASP A 200 10.08 -11.49 0.40
N LYS A 201 11.11 -11.26 1.21
CA LYS A 201 10.93 -10.72 2.57
C LYS A 201 10.35 -9.31 2.58
N TYR A 202 10.66 -8.49 1.57
CA TYR A 202 10.02 -7.18 1.42
C TYR A 202 8.54 -7.29 1.09
N ARG A 203 8.18 -8.20 0.17
CA ARG A 203 6.80 -8.37 -0.31
C ARG A 203 5.88 -8.93 0.78
N THR A 204 6.40 -9.79 1.64
CA THR A 204 5.59 -10.49 2.64
C THR A 204 5.62 -9.85 4.01
N GLN A 205 6.62 -9.01 4.32
CA GLN A 205 6.93 -8.45 5.65
C GLN A 205 6.97 -9.52 6.77
N LYS A 206 6.91 -10.80 6.41
CA LYS A 206 6.91 -11.95 7.31
C LYS A 206 7.77 -13.07 6.72
N PRO A 207 8.42 -13.89 7.56
CA PRO A 207 9.08 -15.11 7.10
C PRO A 207 8.07 -16.01 6.36
N ARG A 208 8.46 -16.60 5.23
CA ARG A 208 7.62 -17.48 4.39
C ARG A 208 6.98 -18.67 5.15
N ASP A 209 7.49 -19.03 6.32
CA ASP A 209 7.11 -20.24 7.08
C ASP A 209 6.08 -20.02 8.18
N THR A 210 5.60 -18.79 8.42
CA THR A 210 4.57 -18.56 9.43
C THR A 210 3.19 -18.73 8.82
N GLN A 211 2.51 -19.81 9.19
CA GLN A 211 1.09 -19.97 8.90
C GLN A 211 0.32 -18.78 9.47
N GLN A 212 -0.21 -17.92 8.60
CA GLN A 212 -0.99 -16.75 9.01
C GLN A 212 -2.16 -17.17 9.90
N LYS A 213 -2.36 -16.45 10.99
CA LYS A 213 -3.46 -16.63 11.94
C LYS A 213 -4.36 -15.40 11.95
N LEU A 214 -5.55 -15.54 12.53
CA LEU A 214 -6.49 -14.43 12.65
C LEU A 214 -5.89 -13.24 13.40
N GLU A 215 -5.14 -13.48 14.47
CA GLU A 215 -4.51 -12.45 15.31
C GLU A 215 -3.50 -11.59 14.57
N ASP A 216 -2.99 -12.08 13.44
CA ASP A 216 -2.11 -11.28 12.56
C ASP A 216 -2.86 -10.15 11.86
N PHE A 217 -4.17 -10.27 11.71
CA PHE A 217 -5.04 -9.34 11.00
C PHE A 217 -5.99 -8.59 11.92
N ILE A 218 -6.58 -9.28 12.88
CA ILE A 218 -7.55 -8.72 13.81
C ILE A 218 -7.57 -9.50 15.13
N SER A 219 -7.67 -8.78 16.23
CA SER A 219 -7.80 -9.37 17.56
C SER A 219 -8.92 -8.71 18.37
N PHE A 220 -9.43 -9.44 19.35
CA PHE A 220 -10.53 -9.05 20.21
C PHE A 220 -10.11 -9.19 21.68
N GLN A 221 -10.23 -8.11 22.46
CA GLN A 221 -9.74 -8.07 23.82
C GLN A 221 -10.69 -7.30 24.74
N LEU A 222 -10.71 -7.67 26.01
CA LEU A 222 -11.24 -6.83 27.08
C LEU A 222 -10.08 -6.14 27.78
N LEU A 223 -10.02 -4.82 27.70
CA LEU A 223 -8.98 -4.01 28.35
C LEU A 223 -9.27 -3.80 29.83
N ASP A 224 -10.56 -3.66 30.17
CA ASP A 224 -11.07 -3.45 31.50
C ASP A 224 -12.50 -4.02 31.60
N LYS A 225 -13.08 -4.07 32.80
CA LYS A 225 -14.48 -4.54 33.02
C LYS A 225 -15.51 -3.84 32.15
N ASN A 226 -15.20 -2.63 31.67
CA ASN A 226 -16.13 -1.77 30.93
C ASN A 226 -15.62 -1.36 29.54
N ILE A 227 -14.48 -1.83 29.09
CA ILE A 227 -13.85 -1.43 27.82
C ILE A 227 -13.47 -2.66 27.01
N GLY A 228 -14.09 -2.81 25.85
CA GLY A 228 -13.68 -3.77 24.82
C GLY A 228 -12.79 -3.11 23.77
N LEU A 229 -11.93 -3.89 23.13
CA LEU A 229 -11.05 -3.48 22.03
C LEU A 229 -11.17 -4.47 20.87
N ILE A 230 -11.38 -3.94 19.67
CA ILE A 230 -11.14 -4.62 18.40
C ILE A 230 -9.90 -3.94 17.80
N ASP A 231 -8.78 -4.65 17.75
CA ASP A 231 -7.54 -4.21 17.09
C ASP A 231 -7.50 -4.83 15.69
N ALA A 232 -7.85 -4.04 14.67
CA ALA A 232 -7.95 -4.50 13.28
C ALA A 232 -6.83 -3.89 12.44
N LYS A 233 -5.78 -4.67 12.21
CA LYS A 233 -4.58 -4.28 11.45
C LYS A 233 -4.76 -4.41 9.95
N SER A 234 -5.64 -5.29 9.49
CA SER A 234 -5.94 -5.47 8.06
C SER A 234 -7.23 -6.26 7.85
N PHE A 235 -7.92 -5.96 6.77
CA PHE A 235 -9.08 -6.70 6.28
C PHE A 235 -8.75 -7.58 5.05
N GLY A 236 -7.47 -7.85 4.79
CA GLY A 236 -6.99 -8.61 3.64
C GLY A 236 -7.13 -10.13 3.72
N PHE A 237 -7.67 -10.69 4.79
CA PHE A 237 -7.68 -12.14 5.06
C PHE A 237 -8.83 -12.93 4.39
N ILE A 238 -9.77 -12.28 3.70
CA ILE A 238 -11.02 -12.90 3.20
C ILE A 238 -10.78 -14.06 2.22
N GLN A 239 -9.69 -14.02 1.46
CA GLN A 239 -9.35 -15.10 0.53
C GLN A 239 -8.93 -16.39 1.25
N ASN A 240 -8.50 -16.29 2.52
CA ASN A 240 -8.22 -17.45 3.36
C ASN A 240 -9.50 -17.91 4.10
N LYS A 241 -10.17 -18.93 3.56
CA LYS A 241 -11.43 -19.45 4.11
C LYS A 241 -11.33 -19.88 5.58
N SER A 242 -10.19 -20.38 6.03
CA SER A 242 -9.98 -20.81 7.41
C SER A 242 -9.96 -19.60 8.35
N ILE A 243 -9.22 -18.54 7.98
CA ILE A 243 -9.13 -17.29 8.77
C ILE A 243 -10.49 -16.58 8.76
N THR A 244 -11.21 -16.55 7.63
CA THR A 244 -12.54 -15.95 7.54
C THR A 244 -13.54 -16.63 8.51
N LYS A 245 -13.55 -17.97 8.55
CA LYS A 245 -14.39 -18.71 9.50
C LYS A 245 -13.99 -18.47 10.96
N ALA A 246 -12.69 -18.36 11.24
CA ALA A 246 -12.21 -18.01 12.58
C ALA A 246 -12.68 -16.62 12.97
N PHE A 247 -12.57 -15.63 12.07
CA PHE A 247 -13.06 -14.27 12.29
C PHE A 247 -14.57 -14.25 12.61
N GLU A 248 -15.40 -14.92 11.82
CA GLU A 248 -16.85 -14.96 12.07
C GLU A 248 -17.17 -15.52 13.45
N LYS A 249 -16.49 -16.62 13.83
CA LYS A 249 -16.67 -17.26 15.13
C LYS A 249 -16.22 -16.36 16.29
N GLU A 250 -15.03 -15.78 16.16
CA GLU A 250 -14.47 -14.90 17.21
C GLU A 250 -15.30 -13.62 17.37
N LEU A 251 -15.78 -13.03 16.28
CA LEU A 251 -16.66 -11.87 16.30
C LEU A 251 -17.96 -12.16 17.09
N GLU A 252 -18.61 -13.28 16.81
CA GLU A 252 -19.82 -13.69 17.53
C GLU A 252 -19.57 -13.95 19.00
N THR A 253 -18.47 -14.63 19.34
CA THR A 253 -18.08 -14.95 20.71
C THR A 253 -17.78 -13.66 21.47
N TYR A 254 -17.03 -12.74 20.86
CA TYR A 254 -16.65 -11.48 21.49
C TYR A 254 -17.85 -10.58 21.81
N PHE A 255 -18.77 -10.40 20.88
CA PHE A 255 -19.98 -9.60 21.14
C PHE A 255 -20.93 -10.26 22.14
N ALA A 256 -20.92 -11.59 22.24
CA ALA A 256 -21.63 -12.29 23.32
C ALA A 256 -20.98 -12.00 24.68
N GLU A 257 -19.66 -12.02 24.76
CA GLU A 257 -18.90 -11.70 25.97
C GLU A 257 -19.09 -10.23 26.41
N LEU A 258 -19.02 -9.28 25.48
CA LEU A 258 -19.28 -7.86 25.78
C LEU A 258 -20.66 -7.67 26.41
N LYS A 259 -21.67 -8.35 25.88
CA LYS A 259 -23.03 -8.31 26.41
C LYS A 259 -23.17 -8.97 27.77
N GLU A 260 -22.60 -10.14 27.94
CA GLU A 260 -22.63 -10.89 29.22
C GLU A 260 -21.98 -10.09 30.35
N LYS A 261 -20.84 -9.45 30.05
CA LYS A 261 -20.08 -8.64 31.02
C LYS A 261 -20.63 -7.22 31.21
N GLY A 262 -21.64 -6.83 30.43
CA GLY A 262 -22.24 -5.49 30.52
C GLY A 262 -21.29 -4.37 30.09
N VAL A 263 -20.37 -4.64 29.15
CA VAL A 263 -19.40 -3.68 28.63
C VAL A 263 -20.13 -2.55 27.93
N SER A 264 -19.81 -1.30 28.25
CA SER A 264 -20.49 -0.11 27.71
C SER A 264 -19.63 0.74 26.77
N ASN A 265 -18.33 0.44 26.65
CA ASN A 265 -17.41 1.15 25.77
C ASN A 265 -16.67 0.17 24.86
N LEU A 266 -16.65 0.45 23.56
CA LEU A 266 -15.95 -0.35 22.54
C LEU A 266 -14.99 0.54 21.78
N ILE A 267 -13.71 0.20 21.78
CA ILE A 267 -12.69 0.82 20.94
C ILE A 267 -12.50 -0.06 19.71
N ILE A 268 -12.52 0.54 18.53
CA ILE A 268 -12.14 -0.08 17.26
C ILE A 268 -10.87 0.63 16.80
N ASP A 269 -9.75 -0.07 16.86
CA ASP A 269 -8.45 0.47 16.48
C ASP A 269 -8.14 0.10 15.02
N LEU A 270 -8.14 1.10 14.16
CA LEU A 270 -7.83 1.01 12.73
C LEU A 270 -6.53 1.74 12.37
N ARG A 271 -5.74 2.19 13.34
CA ARG A 271 -4.56 3.02 13.08
C ARG A 271 -3.54 2.36 12.15
N GLU A 272 -3.46 1.03 12.18
CA GLU A 272 -2.57 0.24 11.31
C GLU A 272 -3.32 -0.44 10.16
N ASN A 273 -4.62 -0.14 9.95
CA ASN A 273 -5.44 -0.83 8.97
C ASN A 273 -5.25 -0.25 7.56
N GLY A 274 -4.46 -0.92 6.75
CA GLY A 274 -4.25 -0.58 5.33
C GLY A 274 -5.38 -1.04 4.39
N GLY A 275 -6.58 -1.33 4.92
CA GLY A 275 -7.72 -1.72 4.10
C GLY A 275 -7.82 -3.23 3.83
N GLY A 276 -8.41 -3.57 2.69
CA GLY A 276 -8.68 -4.94 2.26
C GLY A 276 -10.13 -5.10 1.81
N SER A 277 -10.79 -6.19 2.24
CA SER A 277 -12.20 -6.44 1.91
C SER A 277 -13.15 -5.61 2.78
N SER A 278 -14.24 -5.13 2.20
CA SER A 278 -15.33 -4.47 2.96
C SER A 278 -16.10 -5.42 3.88
N TYR A 279 -15.99 -6.74 3.69
CA TYR A 279 -16.76 -7.72 4.45
C TYR A 279 -16.51 -7.69 5.98
N PRO A 280 -15.27 -7.67 6.50
CA PRO A 280 -15.05 -7.61 7.94
C PRO A 280 -15.58 -6.30 8.56
N ALA A 281 -15.40 -5.17 7.86
CA ALA A 281 -15.95 -3.89 8.29
C ALA A 281 -17.48 -3.95 8.36
N GLU A 282 -18.14 -4.49 7.34
CA GLU A 282 -19.60 -4.68 7.31
C GLU A 282 -20.07 -5.59 8.47
N ALA A 283 -19.38 -6.70 8.73
CA ALA A 283 -19.71 -7.60 9.81
C ALA A 283 -19.65 -6.92 11.19
N ILE A 284 -18.64 -6.07 11.41
CA ILE A 284 -18.51 -5.28 12.64
C ILE A 284 -19.61 -4.21 12.70
N LEU A 285 -19.87 -3.49 11.59
CA LEU A 285 -20.91 -2.46 11.52
C LEU A 285 -22.29 -3.04 11.82
N GLN A 286 -22.61 -4.23 11.35
CA GLN A 286 -23.88 -4.90 11.67
C GLN A 286 -24.06 -5.17 13.18
N LYS A 287 -22.97 -5.28 13.95
CA LYS A 287 -23.02 -5.47 15.40
C LYS A 287 -23.22 -4.18 16.18
N ILE A 288 -22.81 -3.03 15.62
CA ILE A 288 -22.76 -1.74 16.35
C ILE A 288 -23.73 -0.68 15.79
N ALA A 289 -24.18 -0.81 14.55
CA ALA A 289 -25.06 0.18 13.93
C ALA A 289 -26.51 0.03 14.39
N HIS A 290 -27.11 1.16 14.80
CA HIS A 290 -28.52 1.26 15.20
C HIS A 290 -29.35 2.12 14.23
N LYS A 291 -28.69 2.72 13.23
CA LYS A 291 -29.30 3.56 12.18
C LYS A 291 -28.79 3.12 10.83
N PRO A 292 -29.51 3.43 9.74
CA PRO A 292 -28.97 3.21 8.39
C PRO A 292 -27.60 3.84 8.23
N TYR A 293 -26.68 3.16 7.56
CA TYR A 293 -25.32 3.64 7.31
C TYR A 293 -24.91 3.33 5.87
N GLN A 294 -23.88 4.02 5.40
CA GLN A 294 -23.23 3.76 4.11
C GLN A 294 -21.73 3.63 4.35
N GLN A 295 -21.10 2.62 3.76
CA GLN A 295 -19.64 2.49 3.77
C GLN A 295 -19.00 3.45 2.76
N THR A 296 -19.68 3.72 1.65
CA THR A 296 -19.23 4.63 0.59
C THR A 296 -20.42 5.43 0.08
N GLY A 297 -20.19 6.63 -0.45
CA GLY A 297 -21.23 7.41 -1.11
C GLY A 297 -21.64 6.85 -2.47
N GLY A 298 -20.82 5.97 -3.02
CA GLY A 298 -21.00 5.38 -4.34
C GLY A 298 -19.66 5.17 -5.05
N SER A 299 -19.72 4.77 -6.30
CA SER A 299 -18.56 4.63 -7.17
C SER A 299 -18.78 5.32 -8.51
N THR A 300 -17.69 5.76 -9.10
CA THR A 300 -17.68 6.25 -10.50
C THR A 300 -16.61 5.48 -11.26
N MET A 301 -17.02 4.88 -12.36
CA MET A 301 -16.13 4.13 -13.25
C MET A 301 -16.15 4.75 -14.63
N ARG A 302 -14.97 4.97 -15.22
CA ARG A 302 -14.86 5.46 -16.59
C ARG A 302 -14.74 4.29 -17.57
N VAL A 303 -15.52 4.33 -18.64
CA VAL A 303 -15.44 3.33 -19.71
C VAL A 303 -14.23 3.64 -20.56
N SER A 304 -13.27 2.72 -20.64
CA SER A 304 -12.01 2.89 -21.37
C SER A 304 -11.65 1.64 -22.17
N VAL A 305 -10.81 1.82 -23.19
CA VAL A 305 -10.27 0.73 -24.00
C VAL A 305 -9.40 -0.17 -23.12
N GLN A 306 -8.52 0.42 -22.33
CA GLN A 306 -7.57 -0.29 -21.47
C GLN A 306 -8.28 -1.20 -20.45
N PHE A 307 -9.37 -0.71 -19.85
CA PHE A 307 -10.12 -1.53 -18.90
C PHE A 307 -10.90 -2.66 -19.60
N ARG A 308 -11.40 -2.44 -20.83
CA ARG A 308 -12.00 -3.52 -21.64
C ARG A 308 -10.97 -4.60 -21.98
N GLU A 309 -9.79 -4.21 -22.41
CA GLU A 309 -8.68 -5.14 -22.70
C GLU A 309 -8.28 -5.92 -21.44
N PHE A 310 -8.18 -5.25 -20.30
CA PHE A 310 -7.96 -5.92 -19.01
C PHE A 310 -9.04 -6.96 -18.71
N LEU A 311 -10.33 -6.59 -18.83
CA LEU A 311 -11.44 -7.53 -18.59
C LEU A 311 -11.40 -8.71 -19.57
N ASP A 312 -11.05 -8.48 -20.81
CA ASP A 312 -10.96 -9.54 -21.82
C ASP A 312 -9.76 -10.46 -21.62
N GLY A 313 -8.68 -9.98 -21.01
CA GLY A 313 -7.51 -10.76 -20.59
C GLY A 313 -7.76 -11.64 -19.35
N LEU A 314 -8.84 -11.41 -18.60
CA LEU A 314 -9.15 -12.21 -17.41
C LEU A 314 -9.53 -13.67 -17.79
N PRO A 315 -9.19 -14.65 -16.92
CA PRO A 315 -9.71 -16.02 -17.07
C PRO A 315 -11.23 -16.01 -17.24
N TRP A 316 -11.73 -16.83 -18.14
CA TRP A 316 -13.16 -16.82 -18.55
C TRP A 316 -14.15 -16.87 -17.39
N ALA A 317 -13.84 -17.63 -16.33
CA ALA A 317 -14.71 -17.76 -15.16
C ALA A 317 -14.79 -16.44 -14.37
N ILE A 318 -13.65 -15.75 -14.18
CA ILE A 318 -13.59 -14.45 -13.49
C ILE A 318 -14.30 -13.38 -14.33
N ARG A 319 -14.05 -13.35 -15.66
CA ARG A 319 -14.73 -12.45 -16.59
C ARG A 319 -16.26 -12.65 -16.57
N MET A 320 -16.75 -13.89 -16.54
CA MET A 320 -18.18 -14.17 -16.42
C MET A 320 -18.79 -13.65 -15.11
N ILE A 321 -18.06 -13.76 -13.99
CA ILE A 321 -18.53 -13.24 -12.69
C ILE A 321 -18.58 -11.71 -12.74
N ALA A 322 -17.53 -11.06 -13.24
CA ALA A 322 -17.47 -9.61 -13.39
C ALA A 322 -18.63 -9.09 -14.28
N LYS A 323 -18.83 -9.69 -15.46
CA LYS A 323 -19.88 -9.29 -16.40
C LYS A 323 -21.31 -9.66 -15.94
N LYS A 324 -21.49 -10.53 -14.97
CA LYS A 324 -22.80 -10.78 -14.32
C LYS A 324 -23.06 -9.89 -13.10
N GLY A 325 -22.02 -9.31 -12.53
CA GLY A 325 -22.06 -8.42 -11.37
C GLY A 325 -22.02 -6.94 -11.75
N SER A 326 -21.16 -6.21 -11.08
CA SER A 326 -21.00 -4.74 -11.22
C SER A 326 -20.59 -4.27 -12.62
N MET A 327 -20.07 -5.17 -13.47
CA MET A 327 -19.65 -4.86 -14.86
C MET A 327 -20.67 -5.31 -15.91
N LYS A 328 -21.90 -5.64 -15.51
CA LYS A 328 -22.92 -6.21 -16.41
C LYS A 328 -23.17 -5.36 -17.66
N ASP A 329 -23.26 -4.07 -17.49
CA ASP A 329 -23.62 -3.12 -18.55
C ASP A 329 -22.42 -2.31 -19.06
N TYR A 330 -21.19 -2.61 -18.57
CA TYR A 330 -20.00 -1.83 -18.90
C TYR A 330 -19.73 -1.72 -20.39
N ASP A 331 -19.91 -2.82 -21.13
CA ASP A 331 -19.67 -2.88 -22.57
C ASP A 331 -20.74 -2.13 -23.41
N LEU A 332 -21.89 -1.80 -22.80
CA LEU A 332 -22.99 -1.09 -23.47
C LEU A 332 -22.75 0.42 -23.59
N TYR A 333 -21.87 0.96 -22.75
CA TYR A 333 -21.60 2.40 -22.73
C TYR A 333 -20.47 2.77 -23.69
N PRO A 334 -20.54 3.93 -24.36
CA PRO A 334 -19.45 4.46 -25.17
C PRO A 334 -18.17 4.70 -24.36
N ILE A 335 -17.00 4.57 -25.02
CA ILE A 335 -15.71 4.95 -24.43
C ILE A 335 -15.77 6.40 -23.95
N GLY A 336 -15.19 6.67 -22.76
CA GLY A 336 -15.16 7.97 -22.11
C GLY A 336 -16.39 8.26 -21.22
N THR A 337 -17.41 7.38 -21.22
CA THR A 337 -18.59 7.53 -20.34
C THR A 337 -18.20 7.28 -18.88
N ASN A 338 -18.63 8.14 -17.97
CA ASN A 338 -18.56 7.93 -16.52
C ASN A 338 -19.85 7.26 -16.04
N ILE A 339 -19.76 5.99 -15.67
CA ILE A 339 -20.85 5.23 -15.03
C ILE A 339 -20.80 5.54 -13.55
N LYS A 340 -21.90 6.07 -13.02
CA LYS A 340 -22.04 6.39 -11.59
C LYS A 340 -23.00 5.39 -10.94
N GLU A 341 -22.58 4.81 -9.83
CA GLU A 341 -23.41 4.00 -8.96
C GLU A 341 -23.48 4.66 -7.58
N GLU A 342 -24.67 4.98 -7.14
CA GLU A 342 -24.90 5.47 -5.78
C GLU A 342 -25.07 4.29 -4.83
N SER A 343 -24.34 4.30 -3.74
CA SER A 343 -24.53 3.31 -2.68
C SER A 343 -25.84 3.58 -1.96
N GLN A 344 -26.65 2.55 -1.81
CA GLN A 344 -27.85 2.66 -0.99
C GLN A 344 -27.51 2.46 0.50
N PRO A 345 -28.21 3.17 1.41
CA PRO A 345 -28.02 2.96 2.84
C PRO A 345 -28.31 1.51 3.23
N VAL A 346 -27.41 0.92 3.96
CA VAL A 346 -27.56 -0.41 4.54
C VAL A 346 -28.38 -0.28 5.82
N LEU A 347 -29.48 -1.02 5.89
CA LEU A 347 -30.28 -1.09 7.10
C LEU A 347 -29.65 -2.06 8.10
N PRO A 348 -29.48 -1.65 9.40
CA PRO A 348 -29.02 -2.59 10.41
C PRO A 348 -29.94 -3.79 10.50
N LYS A 349 -29.38 -4.98 10.42
CA LYS A 349 -30.14 -6.23 10.63
C LYS A 349 -30.32 -6.48 12.12
N LYS A 350 -31.42 -7.15 12.50
CA LYS A 350 -31.52 -7.72 13.85
C LYS A 350 -30.47 -8.82 13.99
N VAL A 351 -29.31 -8.50 14.58
CA VAL A 351 -28.25 -9.47 14.87
C VAL A 351 -28.25 -9.85 16.34
N LYS A 352 -27.84 -11.08 16.60
CA LYS A 352 -27.65 -11.55 17.98
C LYS A 352 -26.49 -10.78 18.62
N ASN A 353 -26.63 -10.39 19.89
CA ASN A 353 -25.61 -9.71 20.67
C ASN A 353 -25.13 -8.39 20.04
N SER A 354 -26.08 -7.56 19.51
CA SER A 354 -25.73 -6.19 19.08
C SER A 354 -25.23 -5.38 20.28
N PHE A 355 -24.23 -4.54 20.03
CA PHE A 355 -23.64 -3.64 21.02
C PHE A 355 -24.39 -2.32 21.02
N SER A 356 -24.81 -1.85 22.20
CA SER A 356 -25.57 -0.60 22.36
C SER A 356 -24.84 0.48 23.17
N GLY A 357 -23.57 0.22 23.51
CA GLY A 357 -22.72 1.16 24.24
C GLY A 357 -22.09 2.23 23.33
N GLN A 358 -21.17 2.97 23.92
CA GLN A 358 -20.40 3.98 23.20
C GLN A 358 -19.27 3.33 22.36
N VAL A 359 -19.16 3.73 21.10
CA VAL A 359 -18.10 3.27 20.19
C VAL A 359 -17.11 4.39 19.92
N TYR A 360 -15.83 4.09 20.03
CA TYR A 360 -14.70 4.95 19.70
C TYR A 360 -13.91 4.32 18.58
N VAL A 361 -13.62 5.07 17.52
CA VAL A 361 -12.80 4.60 16.41
C VAL A 361 -11.48 5.36 16.42
N LEU A 362 -10.39 4.63 16.50
CA LEU A 362 -9.04 5.18 16.37
C LEU A 362 -8.60 5.03 14.92
N ILE A 363 -8.23 6.13 14.30
CA ILE A 363 -7.68 6.17 12.95
C ILE A 363 -6.25 6.69 12.96
N GLY A 364 -5.47 6.30 11.99
CA GLY A 364 -4.10 6.73 11.79
C GLY A 364 -3.82 7.00 10.32
N PRO A 365 -2.59 7.39 9.98
CA PRO A 365 -2.20 7.68 8.59
C PRO A 365 -2.30 6.48 7.65
N ASN A 366 -2.25 5.26 8.19
CA ASN A 366 -2.41 4.02 7.41
C ASN A 366 -3.86 3.51 7.32
N THR A 367 -4.82 4.25 7.88
CA THR A 367 -6.23 3.86 7.81
C THR A 367 -6.79 4.22 6.44
N HIS A 368 -7.19 3.20 5.66
CA HIS A 368 -7.80 3.32 4.33
C HIS A 368 -9.22 2.74 4.30
#